data_1b45d5424578ffc41c522d9bba1de20a
#
_entry.id   1b45d5424578ffc41c522d9bba1de20a
#
_cell.length_a   1.000
_cell.length_b   1.000
_cell.length_c   1.000
_cell.angle_alpha   90.00
_cell.angle_beta   90.00
_cell.angle_gamma   90.00
#
_symmetry.space_group_name_H-M   'P 1'
#
loop_
_entity.id
_entity.type
_entity.pdbx_description
1 polymer ?
#
loop_
_entity_poly.entity_id
_entity_poly.type
_entity_poly.pdbx_seq_one_letter_code
_entity_poly.pdbx_strand_id
1 'polypeptide(L)'
;MSEFLTNTEINQFKKDGAIFVKGKFGLDWIEKLKKGIDKDIKNPSPRFKSHTIKNGIPAYLEDYWTWNLHEEFRDFAFNSPIPQIASE
;
A
#
# COMPACT_ATOMS: atom_id res chain seq x y z
N MET A 1 -10.66 -18.34 -12.83
CA MET A 1 -9.21 -18.42 -13.03
C MET A 1 -8.53 -17.17 -12.46
N SER A 2 -7.48 -17.37 -11.70
CA SER A 2 -6.75 -16.25 -11.10
C SER A 2 -5.90 -15.53 -12.15
N GLU A 3 -5.93 -14.19 -12.16
CA GLU A 3 -5.08 -13.38 -13.03
C GLU A 3 -3.76 -13.00 -12.37
N PHE A 4 -3.72 -12.92 -11.06
CA PHE A 4 -2.57 -12.43 -10.32
C PHE A 4 -1.90 -13.49 -9.45
N LEU A 5 -2.68 -14.45 -8.96
CA LEU A 5 -2.16 -15.51 -8.10
C LEU A 5 -2.22 -16.86 -8.80
N THR A 6 -1.17 -17.66 -8.63
CA THR A 6 -1.19 -19.04 -9.11
C THR A 6 -2.00 -19.92 -8.15
N ASN A 7 -2.43 -21.08 -8.63
CA ASN A 7 -3.11 -22.05 -7.75
C ASN A 7 -2.22 -22.45 -6.58
N THR A 8 -0.92 -22.58 -6.82
CA THR A 8 0.06 -22.90 -5.77
C THR A 8 0.07 -21.83 -4.69
N GLU A 9 0.07 -20.56 -5.09
CA GLU A 9 0.05 -19.44 -4.15
C GLU A 9 -1.24 -19.41 -3.33
N ILE A 10 -2.38 -19.64 -3.98
CA ILE A 10 -3.68 -19.67 -3.29
C ILE A 10 -3.72 -20.80 -2.28
N ASN A 11 -3.27 -21.99 -2.67
CA ASN A 11 -3.24 -23.14 -1.77
C ASN A 11 -2.29 -22.93 -0.61
N GLN A 12 -1.16 -22.29 -0.84
CA GLN A 12 -0.20 -21.96 0.21
C GLN A 12 -0.81 -20.98 1.22
N PHE A 13 -1.56 -19.98 0.74
CA PHE A 13 -2.28 -19.08 1.62
C PHE A 13 -3.30 -19.80 2.48
N LYS A 14 -4.06 -20.71 1.88
CA LYS A 14 -5.08 -21.49 2.62
C LYS A 14 -4.45 -22.35 3.71
N LYS A 15 -3.26 -22.88 3.44
CA LYS A 15 -2.54 -23.73 4.39
C LYS A 15 -1.93 -22.91 5.53
N ASP A 16 -1.28 -21.80 5.22
CA ASP A 16 -0.46 -21.04 6.17
C ASP A 16 -1.15 -19.81 6.74
N GLY A 17 -2.26 -19.36 6.16
CA GLY A 17 -2.97 -18.16 6.59
C GLY A 17 -2.35 -16.87 6.11
N ALA A 18 -1.19 -16.92 5.46
CA ALA A 18 -0.50 -15.77 4.89
C ALA A 18 0.41 -16.24 3.78
N ILE A 19 0.69 -15.35 2.84
CA ILE A 19 1.62 -15.64 1.76
C ILE A 19 2.35 -14.36 1.36
N PHE A 20 3.63 -14.50 0.97
CA PHE A 20 4.43 -13.43 0.40
C PHE A 20 4.49 -13.63 -1.10
N VAL A 21 4.06 -12.61 -1.86
CA VAL A 21 4.10 -12.65 -3.32
C VAL A 21 4.90 -11.47 -3.85
N LYS A 22 5.70 -11.72 -4.87
CA LYS A 22 6.55 -10.70 -5.48
C LYS A 22 6.07 -10.35 -6.88
N GLY A 23 6.38 -9.13 -7.31
CA GLY A 23 6.19 -8.74 -8.71
C GLY A 23 4.75 -8.58 -9.14
N LYS A 24 3.83 -8.38 -8.21
CA LYS A 24 2.41 -8.23 -8.54
C LYS A 24 2.03 -6.79 -8.92
N PHE A 25 2.90 -5.83 -8.65
CA PHE A 25 2.65 -4.42 -8.94
C PHE A 25 3.73 -3.88 -9.87
N GLY A 26 3.31 -3.15 -10.91
CA GLY A 26 4.24 -2.51 -11.81
C GLY A 26 4.93 -1.30 -11.18
N LEU A 27 6.03 -0.87 -11.78
CA LEU A 27 6.79 0.28 -11.29
C LEU A 27 5.97 1.57 -11.29
N ASP A 28 5.02 1.72 -12.22
CA ASP A 28 4.13 2.88 -12.27
C ASP A 28 3.30 3.01 -11.00
N TRP A 29 2.82 1.91 -10.43
CA TRP A 29 2.11 1.94 -9.14
C TRP A 29 3.02 2.35 -8.00
N ILE A 30 4.27 1.85 -7.99
CA ILE A 30 5.25 2.21 -6.97
C ILE A 30 5.57 3.70 -7.04
N GLU A 31 5.79 4.24 -8.23
CA GLU A 31 6.05 5.67 -8.41
C GLU A 31 4.85 6.52 -7.98
N LYS A 32 3.65 6.07 -8.28
CA LYS A 32 2.42 6.77 -7.86
C LYS A 32 2.29 6.80 -6.34
N LEU A 33 2.57 5.68 -5.68
CA LEU A 33 2.54 5.62 -4.21
C LEU A 33 3.59 6.53 -3.59
N LYS A 34 4.77 6.61 -4.17
CA LYS A 34 5.82 7.53 -3.70
C LYS A 34 5.35 8.98 -3.78
N LYS A 35 4.69 9.37 -4.87
CA LYS A 35 4.11 10.70 -5.00
C LYS A 35 3.05 10.95 -3.94
N GLY A 36 2.20 9.96 -3.68
CA GLY A 36 1.18 10.06 -2.64
C GLY A 36 1.78 10.27 -1.26
N ILE A 37 2.84 9.53 -0.95
CA ILE A 37 3.56 9.67 0.31
C ILE A 37 4.15 11.07 0.45
N ASP A 38 4.79 11.59 -0.60
CA ASP A 38 5.36 12.93 -0.57
C ASP A 38 4.27 13.99 -0.36
N LYS A 39 3.12 13.84 -1.01
CA LYS A 39 1.99 14.74 -0.83
C LYS A 39 1.45 14.68 0.60
N ASP A 40 1.36 13.49 1.18
CA ASP A 40 0.84 13.33 2.52
C ASP A 40 1.77 13.95 3.56
N ILE A 41 3.08 13.83 3.37
CA ILE A 41 4.06 14.46 4.27
C ILE A 41 3.93 15.99 4.23
N LYS A 42 3.69 16.56 3.05
CA LYS A 42 3.54 18.02 2.87
C LYS A 42 2.17 18.51 3.30
N ASN A 43 1.13 17.73 3.07
CA ASN A 43 -0.26 18.09 3.37
C ASN A 43 -0.95 16.93 4.08
N PRO A 44 -0.56 16.64 5.33
CA PRO A 44 -1.08 15.48 6.04
C PRO A 44 -2.52 15.69 6.50
N SER A 45 -3.18 14.57 6.81
CA SER A 45 -4.50 14.63 7.43
C SER A 45 -4.38 15.09 8.89
N PRO A 46 -5.51 15.47 9.52
CA PRO A 46 -5.51 15.78 10.96
C PRO A 46 -5.09 14.62 11.85
N ARG A 47 -5.05 13.40 11.31
CA ARG A 47 -4.69 12.18 12.05
C ARG A 47 -3.21 11.82 11.93
N PHE A 48 -2.46 12.60 11.16
CA PHE A 48 -1.04 12.34 10.90
C PHE A 48 -0.23 12.38 12.20
N LYS A 49 0.66 11.41 12.37
CA LYS A 49 1.59 11.34 13.51
C LYS A 49 3.00 11.11 13.02
N SER A 50 3.93 11.83 13.59
CA SER A 50 5.35 11.66 13.34
C SER A 50 6.02 11.18 14.61
N HIS A 51 6.67 10.03 14.53
CA HIS A 51 7.45 9.48 15.64
C HIS A 51 8.91 9.82 15.40
N THR A 52 9.50 10.58 16.31
CA THR A 52 10.86 11.08 16.15
C THR A 52 11.84 10.23 16.91
N ILE A 53 12.94 9.85 16.28
CA ILE A 53 14.10 9.30 16.98
C ILE A 53 15.19 10.37 17.06
N LYS A 54 16.38 9.98 17.53
CA LYS A 54 17.51 10.88 17.81
C LYS A 54 17.64 12.05 16.83
N ASN A 55 17.95 13.23 17.37
CA ASN A 55 18.27 14.45 16.60
C ASN A 55 17.10 15.00 15.78
N GLY A 56 15.86 14.72 16.20
CA GLY A 56 14.69 15.27 15.52
C GLY A 56 14.38 14.65 14.17
N ILE A 57 15.07 13.56 13.80
CA ILE A 57 14.82 12.86 12.55
C ILE A 57 13.62 11.95 12.71
N PRO A 58 12.56 12.10 11.88
CA PRO A 58 11.41 11.21 11.94
C PRO A 58 11.83 9.78 11.61
N ALA A 59 11.54 8.85 12.51
CA ALA A 59 11.81 7.44 12.30
C ALA A 59 10.63 6.72 11.68
N TYR A 60 9.42 7.23 11.95
CA TYR A 60 8.20 6.55 11.63
C TYR A 60 7.08 7.58 11.49
N LEU A 61 6.37 7.51 10.37
CA LEU A 61 5.27 8.40 10.08
C LEU A 61 4.00 7.59 9.92
N GLU A 62 2.90 8.08 10.47
CA GLU A 62 1.59 7.44 10.36
C GLU A 62 0.54 8.42 9.87
N ASP A 63 -0.33 7.96 9.00
CA ASP A 63 -1.54 8.66 8.66
C ASP A 63 -2.62 7.64 8.32
N TYR A 64 -3.89 8.06 8.40
CA TYR A 64 -5.03 7.17 8.20
C TYR A 64 -6.03 7.78 7.22
N TRP A 65 -6.73 6.92 6.49
CA TRP A 65 -7.76 7.29 5.52
C TRP A 65 -7.23 8.21 4.42
N THR A 66 -5.97 8.01 4.05
CA THR A 66 -5.30 8.83 3.05
C THR A 66 -5.89 8.67 1.65
N TRP A 67 -6.56 7.55 1.37
CA TRP A 67 -7.24 7.33 0.10
C TRP A 67 -8.29 8.40 -0.20
N ASN A 68 -8.86 9.00 0.86
CA ASN A 68 -9.87 10.05 0.76
C ASN A 68 -9.26 11.43 0.61
N LEU A 69 -7.98 11.58 0.95
CA LEU A 69 -7.28 12.87 0.95
C LEU A 69 -6.43 13.06 -0.31
N HIS A 70 -5.75 12.02 -0.74
CA HIS A 70 -4.82 12.09 -1.87
C HIS A 70 -5.25 11.16 -2.99
N GLU A 71 -5.30 11.71 -4.21
CA GLU A 71 -5.71 10.96 -5.40
C GLU A 71 -4.87 9.71 -5.65
N GLU A 72 -3.57 9.78 -5.39
CA GLU A 72 -2.67 8.65 -5.61
C GLU A 72 -3.07 7.43 -4.80
N PHE A 73 -3.43 7.64 -3.54
CA PHE A 73 -3.88 6.54 -2.68
C PHE A 73 -5.26 6.03 -3.06
N ARG A 74 -6.14 6.93 -3.46
CA ARG A 74 -7.46 6.54 -3.95
C ARG A 74 -7.34 5.68 -5.20
N ASP A 75 -6.51 6.10 -6.14
CA ASP A 75 -6.30 5.36 -7.39
C ASP A 75 -5.71 3.98 -7.10
N PHE A 76 -4.74 3.91 -6.20
CA PHE A 76 -4.16 2.62 -5.80
C PHE A 76 -5.22 1.71 -5.17
N ALA A 77 -6.02 2.24 -4.25
CA ALA A 77 -7.02 1.43 -3.54
C ALA A 77 -8.08 0.84 -4.48
N PHE A 78 -8.50 1.60 -5.49
CA PHE A 78 -9.60 1.18 -6.35
C PHE A 78 -9.17 0.57 -7.68
N ASN A 79 -8.04 0.98 -8.22
CA ASN A 79 -7.65 0.63 -9.60
C ASN A 79 -6.38 -0.21 -9.70
N SER A 80 -5.63 -0.39 -8.62
CA SER A 80 -4.46 -1.27 -8.64
C SER A 80 -4.88 -2.74 -8.61
N PRO A 81 -3.94 -3.67 -8.76
CA PRO A 81 -4.25 -5.10 -8.61
C PRO A 81 -4.73 -5.54 -7.22
N ILE A 82 -4.64 -4.67 -6.19
CA ILE A 82 -4.99 -5.05 -4.82
C ILE A 82 -6.40 -5.64 -4.68
N PRO A 83 -7.48 -4.99 -5.19
CA PRO A 83 -8.81 -5.58 -5.03
C PRO A 83 -8.95 -6.96 -5.68
N GLN A 84 -8.34 -7.14 -6.85
CA GLN A 84 -8.38 -8.41 -7.56
C GLN A 84 -7.63 -9.49 -6.78
N ILE A 85 -6.42 -9.18 -6.32
CA ILE A 85 -5.61 -10.12 -5.54
C ILE A 85 -6.35 -10.52 -4.26
N ALA A 86 -6.91 -9.54 -3.56
CA ALA A 86 -7.64 -9.82 -2.32
C ALA A 86 -8.87 -10.70 -2.54
N SER A 87 -9.52 -10.59 -3.71
CA SER A 87 -10.70 -11.38 -4.03
C SER A 87 -10.36 -12.80 -4.44
N GLU A 88 -9.15 -13.07 -4.81
CA GLU A 88 -8.69 -14.39 -5.20
C GLU A 88 -8.30 -15.23 -3.99
#